data_c8c5968dbd6777c461807969e7d0e1f5
#
_entry.id   c8c5968dbd6777c461807969e7d0e1f5
#
_cell.length_a   1.000
_cell.length_b   1.000
_cell.length_c   1.000
_cell.angle_alpha   90.00
_cell.angle_beta   90.00
_cell.angle_gamma   90.00
#
_symmetry.space_group_name_H-M   'P 1'
#
loop_
_entity.id
_entity.type
_entity.pdbx_description
1 polymer ?
#
loop_
_entity_poly.entity_id
_entity_poly.type
_entity_poly.pdbx_seq_one_letter_code
_entity_poly.pdbx_strand_id
1 'polypeptide(L)'
;MKKLILLTVVALMSVLLLAACGSGASKEVATTGESKEGNAEQGVSGILDTIKQRDKIVFGVKHDTKLFGLKDPATGEVAGFDIDIARQIAKEILGDENKAEFVEVTSKTRIPLLNKGDIDAIVATMTITEERKKEVDFSNVYFEAGQSLLVKKGSPVQSIEDLTKDTPVLAVKGSTSTINIRNAAPDAPVLEFENYAEAFTALKAGQGVALTTDNAILLGMASEDNSFELVGGTFTDEPYGIAVKKGNTELVDAINGVLDTLKSNGEYDAIYKKWFDLQ
;
A
#
# COMPACT_ATOMS: atom_id res chain seq x y z
N MET A 1 33.01 -5.00 -45.70
CA MET A 1 32.57 -4.91 -47.13
C MET A 1 31.14 -4.41 -47.08
N LYS A 2 31.00 -3.16 -47.44
CA LYS A 2 30.14 -2.66 -48.54
C LYS A 2 28.65 -2.86 -48.26
N LYS A 3 27.75 -1.93 -48.22
CA LYS A 3 27.46 -0.61 -48.79
C LYS A 3 25.97 -0.45 -48.48
N LEU A 4 25.45 0.57 -47.90
CA LEU A 4 25.14 1.92 -48.41
C LEU A 4 24.10 1.93 -49.56
N ILE A 5 23.24 2.91 -49.52
CA ILE A 5 22.40 3.48 -50.61
C ILE A 5 20.89 3.25 -50.34
N LEU A 6 19.95 4.21 -50.40
CA LEU A 6 19.86 5.63 -50.75
C LEU A 6 18.38 5.98 -50.58
N LEU A 7 17.99 6.99 -49.85
CA LEU A 7 17.48 8.30 -50.30
C LEU A 7 16.57 8.32 -51.55
N THR A 8 15.37 8.91 -51.42
CA THR A 8 14.76 10.00 -52.20
C THR A 8 13.29 10.16 -51.77
N VAL A 9 12.82 11.24 -51.23
CA VAL A 9 12.54 12.60 -51.73
C VAL A 9 11.38 12.68 -52.71
N VAL A 10 10.53 13.67 -52.42
CA VAL A 10 9.66 14.56 -53.23
C VAL A 10 8.20 14.53 -52.68
N ALA A 11 7.71 15.46 -51.98
CA ALA A 11 7.50 16.91 -52.08
C ALA A 11 6.44 17.34 -53.14
N LEU A 12 5.63 18.29 -52.67
CA LEU A 12 4.79 19.27 -53.40
C LEU A 12 3.39 18.81 -53.83
N MET A 13 2.31 19.51 -53.66
CA MET A 13 1.93 20.95 -53.81
C MET A 13 0.50 21.08 -53.27
N SER A 14 0.20 21.95 -52.41
CA SER A 14 -0.28 23.35 -52.56
C SER A 14 -1.46 23.59 -53.53
N VAL A 15 -2.43 24.37 -53.06
CA VAL A 15 -3.09 25.57 -53.62
C VAL A 15 -4.55 25.59 -53.21
N LEU A 16 -4.97 26.43 -52.27
CA LEU A 16 -5.61 27.76 -52.39
C LEU A 16 -6.83 27.90 -53.30
N LEU A 17 -7.92 28.45 -52.71
CA LEU A 17 -8.74 29.56 -53.21
C LEU A 17 -9.91 29.76 -52.25
N LEU A 18 -10.00 30.75 -51.44
CA LEU A 18 -10.46 32.13 -51.58
C LEU A 18 -11.93 32.33 -51.95
N ALA A 19 -12.60 32.85 -50.95
CA ALA A 19 -13.48 34.00 -50.85
C ALA A 19 -14.76 34.09 -51.73
N ALA A 20 -15.87 34.39 -51.03
CA ALA A 20 -16.77 35.47 -51.47
C ALA A 20 -17.57 35.98 -50.28
N CYS A 21 -17.42 37.27 -50.02
CA CYS A 21 -18.29 38.11 -49.22
C CYS A 21 -19.61 38.34 -49.97
N GLY A 22 -20.71 38.41 -49.21
CA GLY A 22 -22.01 38.90 -49.72
C GLY A 22 -22.80 39.47 -48.54
N SER A 23 -22.83 40.77 -48.43
CA SER A 23 -23.64 41.55 -47.48
C SER A 23 -25.09 41.62 -47.94
N GLY A 24 -26.06 41.53 -47.00
CA GLY A 24 -27.46 41.87 -47.27
C GLY A 24 -28.22 41.92 -45.94
N ALA A 25 -28.71 43.08 -45.62
CA ALA A 25 -29.33 43.48 -44.37
C ALA A 25 -30.81 43.07 -44.26
N SER A 26 -31.27 42.99 -43.02
CA SER A 26 -32.58 43.26 -42.45
C SER A 26 -33.71 42.25 -42.55
N LYS A 27 -34.17 41.66 -41.44
CA LYS A 27 -35.33 42.11 -40.65
C LYS A 27 -35.56 41.17 -39.47
N GLU A 28 -35.86 41.79 -38.34
CA GLU A 28 -36.36 41.18 -37.12
C GLU A 28 -37.62 40.35 -37.33
N VAL A 29 -37.71 39.16 -36.73
CA VAL A 29 -38.89 38.64 -36.09
C VAL A 29 -38.48 37.84 -34.86
N ALA A 30 -38.87 38.32 -33.72
CA ALA A 30 -38.74 37.65 -32.43
C ALA A 30 -39.61 36.37 -32.42
N THR A 31 -38.99 35.25 -32.05
CA THR A 31 -39.73 34.11 -31.52
C THR A 31 -38.87 33.47 -30.44
N THR A 32 -39.38 33.59 -29.24
CA THR A 32 -38.89 32.92 -28.04
C THR A 32 -38.88 31.42 -28.25
N GLY A 33 -37.68 30.84 -28.23
CA GLY A 33 -37.45 29.41 -28.13
C GLY A 33 -36.44 29.19 -27.04
N GLU A 34 -36.87 28.78 -25.87
CA GLU A 34 -36.02 28.28 -24.79
C GLU A 34 -35.23 27.07 -25.29
N SER A 35 -34.00 27.30 -25.65
CA SER A 35 -33.02 26.23 -25.76
C SER A 35 -32.57 25.89 -24.34
N LYS A 36 -33.14 24.84 -23.77
CA LYS A 36 -32.52 24.15 -22.65
C LYS A 36 -31.17 23.61 -23.13
N GLU A 37 -30.12 24.36 -22.91
CA GLU A 37 -28.76 23.81 -22.83
C GLU A 37 -28.76 22.86 -21.62
N GLY A 38 -28.97 21.58 -21.92
CA GLY A 38 -28.63 20.52 -21.00
C GLY A 38 -27.10 20.51 -20.84
N ASN A 39 -26.62 21.21 -19.83
CA ASN A 39 -25.28 21.03 -19.34
C ASN A 39 -25.21 19.59 -18.78
N ALA A 40 -24.83 18.64 -19.63
CA ALA A 40 -24.39 17.35 -19.15
C ALA A 40 -23.08 17.62 -18.36
N GLU A 41 -23.23 17.86 -17.06
CA GLU A 41 -22.13 17.61 -16.14
C GLU A 41 -21.69 16.17 -16.40
N GLN A 42 -20.60 15.99 -17.13
CA GLN A 42 -19.83 14.77 -17.09
C GLN A 42 -19.30 14.69 -15.65
N GLY A 43 -20.10 14.12 -14.76
CA GLY A 43 -19.69 13.81 -13.41
C GLY A 43 -18.40 13.01 -13.51
N VAL A 44 -17.33 13.52 -12.93
CA VAL A 44 -16.10 12.76 -12.73
C VAL A 44 -16.53 11.52 -11.95
N SER A 45 -16.52 10.36 -12.62
CA SER A 45 -16.84 9.08 -11.98
C SER A 45 -15.91 8.91 -10.77
N GLY A 46 -16.47 8.75 -9.57
CA GLY A 46 -15.70 8.54 -8.36
C GLY A 46 -14.90 7.24 -8.43
N ILE A 47 -13.92 7.10 -7.53
CA ILE A 47 -13.10 5.87 -7.48
C ILE A 47 -13.96 4.64 -7.19
N LEU A 48 -15.01 4.76 -6.38
CA LEU A 48 -15.94 3.65 -6.11
C LEU A 48 -16.71 3.22 -7.35
N ASP A 49 -17.14 4.17 -8.19
CA ASP A 49 -17.81 3.85 -9.46
C ASP A 49 -16.84 3.12 -10.40
N THR A 50 -15.60 3.57 -10.47
CA THR A 50 -14.55 2.92 -11.26
C THR A 50 -14.30 1.48 -10.78
N ILE A 51 -14.20 1.27 -9.46
CA ILE A 51 -14.04 -0.05 -8.85
C ILE A 51 -15.25 -0.95 -9.18
N LYS A 52 -16.48 -0.43 -9.03
CA LYS A 52 -17.72 -1.17 -9.34
C LYS A 52 -17.85 -1.51 -10.82
N GLN A 53 -17.51 -0.59 -11.73
CA GLN A 53 -17.52 -0.83 -13.17
C GLN A 53 -16.50 -1.88 -13.59
N ARG A 54 -15.30 -1.89 -12.98
CA ARG A 54 -14.26 -2.89 -13.21
C ARG A 54 -14.58 -4.23 -12.56
N ASP A 55 -15.53 -4.26 -11.63
CA ASP A 55 -15.99 -5.41 -10.85
C ASP A 55 -14.87 -6.09 -10.04
N LYS A 56 -13.87 -5.34 -9.62
CA LYS A 56 -12.77 -5.78 -8.76
C LYS A 56 -12.12 -4.60 -8.05
N ILE A 57 -11.52 -4.85 -6.88
CA ILE A 57 -10.68 -3.91 -6.14
C ILE A 57 -9.27 -4.48 -5.99
N VAL A 58 -8.25 -3.68 -6.28
CA VAL A 58 -6.85 -4.09 -6.28
C VAL A 58 -6.16 -3.59 -5.03
N PHE A 59 -5.72 -4.49 -4.20
CA PHE A 59 -5.00 -4.20 -2.95
C PHE A 59 -3.51 -4.45 -3.09
N GLY A 60 -2.70 -3.48 -2.66
CA GLY A 60 -1.29 -3.69 -2.39
C GLY A 60 -1.12 -4.36 -1.04
N VAL A 61 -0.58 -5.57 -1.03
CA VAL A 61 -0.42 -6.42 0.17
C VAL A 61 1.00 -6.96 0.29
N LYS A 62 1.39 -7.36 1.48
CA LYS A 62 2.66 -8.07 1.69
C LYS A 62 2.55 -9.51 1.19
N HIS A 63 3.67 -10.04 0.68
CA HIS A 63 3.80 -11.46 0.31
C HIS A 63 4.84 -12.20 1.17
N ASP A 64 5.53 -11.49 2.04
CA ASP A 64 6.69 -11.94 2.83
C ASP A 64 6.49 -11.79 4.34
N THR A 65 5.29 -11.38 4.77
CA THR A 65 5.04 -11.02 6.17
C THR A 65 4.05 -12.03 6.78
N LYS A 66 4.57 -13.07 7.42
CA LYS A 66 3.75 -14.08 8.11
C LYS A 66 2.80 -13.43 9.11
N LEU A 67 1.61 -13.99 9.26
CA LEU A 67 0.43 -13.51 9.97
C LEU A 67 -0.34 -12.40 9.24
N PHE A 68 0.29 -11.54 8.44
CA PHE A 68 -0.37 -10.43 7.74
C PHE A 68 -0.62 -10.70 6.26
N GLY A 69 0.41 -11.09 5.52
CA GLY A 69 0.36 -11.41 4.11
C GLY A 69 1.57 -12.23 3.70
N LEU A 70 1.39 -13.54 3.62
CA LEU A 70 2.42 -14.48 3.21
C LEU A 70 1.94 -15.25 1.99
N LYS A 71 2.77 -15.27 0.95
CA LYS A 71 2.53 -16.06 -0.26
C LYS A 71 3.07 -17.46 -0.06
N ASP A 72 2.19 -18.45 -0.21
CA ASP A 72 2.59 -19.86 -0.25
C ASP A 72 3.33 -20.15 -1.55
N PRO A 73 4.59 -20.61 -1.50
CA PRO A 73 5.38 -20.86 -2.71
C PRO A 73 4.88 -22.07 -3.52
N ALA A 74 4.12 -22.97 -2.92
CA ALA A 74 3.61 -24.16 -3.59
C ALA A 74 2.29 -23.89 -4.34
N THR A 75 1.38 -23.13 -3.74
CA THR A 75 0.06 -22.83 -4.29
C THR A 75 0.02 -21.47 -4.98
N GLY A 76 0.90 -20.54 -4.60
CA GLY A 76 0.88 -19.14 -5.02
C GLY A 76 -0.18 -18.30 -4.31
N GLU A 77 -0.97 -18.88 -3.41
CA GLU A 77 -1.98 -18.17 -2.63
C GLU A 77 -1.35 -17.26 -1.58
N VAL A 78 -1.97 -16.11 -1.38
CA VAL A 78 -1.58 -15.17 -0.31
C VAL A 78 -2.60 -15.24 0.81
N ALA A 79 -2.13 -15.40 2.04
CA ALA A 79 -2.98 -15.51 3.22
C ALA A 79 -2.42 -14.69 4.39
N GLY A 80 -3.29 -14.19 5.27
CA GLY A 80 -2.92 -13.39 6.42
C GLY A 80 -4.06 -12.48 6.88
N PHE A 81 -3.84 -11.81 7.97
CA PHE A 81 -4.79 -10.87 8.57
C PHE A 81 -5.17 -9.74 7.60
N ASP A 82 -4.18 -9.10 6.97
CA ASP A 82 -4.39 -8.05 5.98
C ASP A 82 -5.18 -8.56 4.77
N ILE A 83 -4.96 -9.81 4.37
CA ILE A 83 -5.66 -10.44 3.25
C ILE A 83 -7.13 -10.68 3.59
N ASP A 84 -7.41 -11.19 4.81
CA ASP A 84 -8.79 -11.41 5.24
C ASP A 84 -9.55 -10.08 5.38
N ILE A 85 -8.93 -9.03 5.93
CA ILE A 85 -9.52 -7.67 5.97
C ILE A 85 -9.81 -7.15 4.57
N ALA A 86 -8.86 -7.26 3.63
CA ALA A 86 -9.04 -6.82 2.25
C ALA A 86 -10.18 -7.58 1.53
N ARG A 87 -10.32 -8.88 1.77
CA ARG A 87 -11.43 -9.70 1.25
C ARG A 87 -12.78 -9.23 1.79
N GLN A 88 -12.87 -8.89 3.08
CA GLN A 88 -14.12 -8.35 3.64
C GLN A 88 -14.46 -6.99 3.04
N ILE A 89 -13.46 -6.13 2.76
CA ILE A 89 -13.69 -4.87 2.06
C ILE A 89 -14.25 -5.12 0.65
N ALA A 90 -13.70 -6.06 -0.10
CA ALA A 90 -14.21 -6.41 -1.43
C ALA A 90 -15.64 -6.99 -1.37
N LYS A 91 -15.92 -7.85 -0.38
CA LYS A 91 -17.25 -8.42 -0.15
C LYS A 91 -18.30 -7.34 0.11
N GLU A 92 -18.00 -6.35 0.95
CA GLU A 92 -18.94 -5.28 1.28
C GLU A 92 -19.14 -4.29 0.12
N ILE A 93 -18.08 -3.95 -0.62
CA ILE A 93 -18.16 -2.98 -1.73
C ILE A 93 -18.72 -3.60 -3.01
N LEU A 94 -18.39 -4.87 -3.31
CA LEU A 94 -18.66 -5.54 -4.58
C LEU A 94 -19.55 -6.80 -4.46
N GLY A 95 -19.94 -7.17 -3.23
CA GLY A 95 -20.78 -8.34 -2.96
C GLY A 95 -20.09 -9.69 -3.01
N ASP A 96 -18.76 -9.74 -3.24
CA ASP A 96 -17.99 -10.99 -3.32
C ASP A 96 -16.54 -10.77 -2.88
N GLU A 97 -16.08 -11.55 -1.92
CA GLU A 97 -14.69 -11.50 -1.41
C GLU A 97 -13.64 -11.89 -2.46
N ASN A 98 -14.03 -12.69 -3.46
CA ASN A 98 -13.13 -13.12 -4.55
C ASN A 98 -12.85 -12.00 -5.57
N LYS A 99 -13.53 -10.86 -5.46
CA LYS A 99 -13.24 -9.66 -6.25
C LYS A 99 -12.09 -8.83 -5.70
N ALA A 100 -11.48 -9.24 -4.60
CA ALA A 100 -10.19 -8.74 -4.13
C ALA A 100 -9.06 -9.28 -5.01
N GLU A 101 -8.33 -8.39 -5.67
CA GLU A 101 -7.09 -8.72 -6.38
C GLU A 101 -5.89 -8.24 -5.56
N PHE A 102 -4.84 -9.06 -5.45
CA PHE A 102 -3.68 -8.78 -4.62
C PHE A 102 -2.43 -8.54 -5.46
N VAL A 103 -1.79 -7.41 -5.24
CA VAL A 103 -0.50 -7.04 -5.85
C VAL A 103 0.55 -6.95 -4.75
N GLU A 104 1.68 -7.60 -4.97
CA GLU A 104 2.79 -7.57 -4.03
C GLU A 104 3.35 -6.17 -3.85
N VAL A 105 3.51 -5.73 -2.60
CA VAL A 105 4.19 -4.49 -2.27
C VAL A 105 5.21 -4.69 -1.14
N THR A 106 6.29 -3.93 -1.19
CA THR A 106 7.21 -3.72 -0.07
C THR A 106 6.86 -2.43 0.67
N SER A 107 7.49 -2.19 1.82
CA SER A 107 7.32 -0.93 2.54
C SER A 107 7.75 0.29 1.70
N LYS A 108 8.69 0.10 0.77
CA LYS A 108 9.21 1.13 -0.12
C LYS A 108 8.33 1.35 -1.36
N THR A 109 7.72 0.29 -1.92
CA THR A 109 7.03 0.37 -3.21
C THR A 109 5.54 0.66 -3.11
N ARG A 110 4.89 0.44 -1.96
CA ARG A 110 3.44 0.54 -1.79
C ARG A 110 2.86 1.92 -2.13
N ILE A 111 3.45 3.03 -1.66
CA ILE A 111 2.98 4.39 -1.95
C ILE A 111 3.18 4.75 -3.44
N PRO A 112 4.35 4.53 -4.06
CA PRO A 112 4.51 4.74 -5.51
C PRO A 112 3.49 3.98 -6.37
N LEU A 113 3.20 2.69 -6.08
CA LEU A 113 2.21 1.90 -6.82
C LEU A 113 0.79 2.45 -6.64
N LEU A 114 0.42 2.88 -5.43
CA LEU A 114 -0.86 3.52 -5.16
C LEU A 114 -1.02 4.84 -5.94
N ASN A 115 -0.01 5.70 -5.89
CA ASN A 115 -0.04 7.00 -6.56
C ASN A 115 -0.08 6.87 -8.09
N LYS A 116 0.54 5.82 -8.64
CA LYS A 116 0.49 5.50 -10.08
C LYS A 116 -0.88 4.94 -10.49
N GLY A 117 -1.64 4.37 -9.57
CA GLY A 117 -2.94 3.74 -9.83
C GLY A 117 -2.85 2.26 -10.22
N ASP A 118 -1.73 1.61 -9.93
CA ASP A 118 -1.56 0.15 -10.12
C ASP A 118 -2.35 -0.64 -9.05
N ILE A 119 -2.63 -0.01 -7.91
CA ILE A 119 -3.47 -0.51 -6.81
C ILE A 119 -4.45 0.58 -6.35
N ASP A 120 -5.59 0.18 -5.79
CA ASP A 120 -6.62 1.09 -5.28
C ASP A 120 -6.42 1.44 -3.81
N ALA A 121 -5.93 0.48 -3.03
CA ALA A 121 -5.66 0.64 -1.61
C ALA A 121 -4.44 -0.18 -1.16
N ILE A 122 -3.83 0.23 -0.05
CA ILE A 122 -2.73 -0.49 0.60
C ILE A 122 -3.25 -1.10 1.89
N VAL A 123 -3.21 -2.44 2.00
CA VAL A 123 -3.47 -3.20 3.22
C VAL A 123 -2.21 -4.02 3.50
N ALA A 124 -1.21 -3.39 4.13
CA ALA A 124 0.14 -3.93 4.15
C ALA A 124 0.96 -3.42 5.35
N THR A 125 0.46 -3.69 6.59
CA THR A 125 1.14 -3.30 7.84
C THR A 125 1.64 -1.85 7.80
N MET A 126 0.77 -0.91 7.42
CA MET A 126 1.19 0.46 7.16
C MET A 126 0.85 1.39 8.30
N THR A 127 1.87 1.75 9.09
CA THR A 127 1.75 2.74 10.15
C THR A 127 1.27 4.08 9.61
N ILE A 128 0.26 4.65 10.24
CA ILE A 128 -0.21 6.01 10.02
C ILE A 128 0.85 6.98 10.58
N THR A 129 1.42 7.83 9.73
CA THR A 129 2.33 8.89 10.14
C THR A 129 1.98 10.22 9.49
N GLU A 130 2.35 11.34 10.12
CA GLU A 130 2.09 12.67 9.55
C GLU A 130 2.79 12.86 8.19
N GLU A 131 3.96 12.24 7.99
CA GLU A 131 4.64 12.30 6.69
C GLU A 131 3.85 11.56 5.62
N ARG A 132 3.37 10.35 5.91
CA ARG A 132 2.58 9.56 4.97
C ARG A 132 1.22 10.20 4.67
N LYS A 133 0.59 10.87 5.64
CA LYS A 133 -0.66 11.63 5.43
C LYS A 133 -0.52 12.78 4.42
N LYS A 134 0.68 13.25 4.13
CA LYS A 134 0.92 14.24 3.07
C LYS A 134 0.75 13.65 1.68
N GLU A 135 1.02 12.34 1.52
CA GLU A 135 1.05 11.64 0.24
C GLU A 135 -0.20 10.79 -0.03
N VAL A 136 -0.86 10.28 1.03
CA VAL A 136 -2.00 9.38 0.95
C VAL A 136 -3.05 9.75 2.02
N ASP A 137 -4.28 9.25 1.86
CA ASP A 137 -5.29 9.28 2.90
C ASP A 137 -5.41 7.91 3.56
N PHE A 138 -5.75 7.89 4.84
CA PHE A 138 -5.84 6.68 5.65
C PHE A 138 -7.26 6.43 6.16
N SER A 139 -7.60 5.17 6.29
CA SER A 139 -8.73 4.72 7.10
C SER A 139 -8.51 4.98 8.59
N ASN A 140 -9.52 4.71 9.40
CA ASN A 140 -9.38 4.49 10.83
C ASN A 140 -8.36 3.37 11.09
N VAL A 141 -7.79 3.38 12.31
CA VAL A 141 -6.85 2.33 12.74
C VAL A 141 -7.55 0.98 12.75
N TYR A 142 -6.93 0.01 12.06
CA TYR A 142 -7.42 -1.37 12.02
C TYR A 142 -6.53 -2.36 12.80
N PHE A 143 -5.32 -1.97 13.19
CA PHE A 143 -4.42 -2.80 13.98
C PHE A 143 -3.47 -1.91 14.80
N GLU A 144 -3.27 -2.25 16.07
CA GLU A 144 -2.31 -1.56 16.95
C GLU A 144 -1.05 -2.40 17.05
N ALA A 145 0.08 -1.79 16.71
CA ALA A 145 1.40 -2.39 16.80
C ALA A 145 2.38 -1.45 17.51
N GLY A 146 3.55 -1.94 17.81
CA GLY A 146 4.67 -1.16 18.34
C GLY A 146 5.98 -1.83 17.95
N GLN A 147 7.04 -1.05 17.71
CA GLN A 147 8.33 -1.61 17.33
C GLN A 147 9.02 -2.28 18.51
N SER A 148 9.68 -3.38 18.18
CA SER A 148 10.44 -4.21 19.12
C SER A 148 11.72 -4.72 18.47
N LEU A 149 12.45 -5.56 19.17
CA LEU A 149 13.64 -6.25 18.67
C LEU A 149 13.41 -7.75 18.62
N LEU A 150 13.82 -8.38 17.52
CA LEU A 150 13.96 -9.82 17.38
C LEU A 150 15.43 -10.18 17.44
N VAL A 151 15.79 -11.05 18.35
CA VAL A 151 17.17 -11.50 18.55
C VAL A 151 17.25 -13.03 18.58
N LYS A 152 18.42 -13.60 18.39
CA LYS A 152 18.64 -15.01 18.63
C LYS A 152 18.56 -15.29 20.13
N LYS A 153 17.89 -16.37 20.55
CA LYS A 153 17.80 -16.78 21.95
C LYS A 153 19.17 -16.86 22.60
N GLY A 154 19.28 -16.26 23.78
CA GLY A 154 20.55 -16.16 24.51
C GLY A 154 21.45 -15.01 24.01
N SER A 155 20.94 -14.11 23.17
CA SER A 155 21.64 -12.87 22.82
C SER A 155 21.94 -12.02 24.06
N PRO A 156 23.07 -11.32 24.11
CA PRO A 156 23.35 -10.33 25.18
C PRO A 156 22.47 -9.08 25.02
N VAL A 157 21.89 -8.82 23.83
CA VAL A 157 20.94 -7.72 23.59
C VAL A 157 19.58 -8.13 24.12
N GLN A 158 19.07 -7.39 25.11
CA GLN A 158 17.77 -7.62 25.74
C GLN A 158 16.83 -6.42 25.59
N SER A 159 17.34 -5.27 25.16
CA SER A 159 16.58 -4.04 24.96
C SER A 159 17.29 -3.07 24.03
N ILE A 160 16.67 -1.93 23.74
CA ILE A 160 17.25 -0.83 22.95
C ILE A 160 18.53 -0.28 23.59
N GLU A 161 18.59 -0.25 24.92
CA GLU A 161 19.72 0.29 25.69
C GLU A 161 20.98 -0.53 25.52
N ASP A 162 20.89 -1.79 25.11
CA ASP A 162 22.04 -2.66 24.85
C ASP A 162 22.65 -2.45 23.46
N LEU A 163 22.01 -1.64 22.63
CA LEU A 163 22.48 -1.35 21.27
C LEU A 163 23.58 -0.29 21.29
N THR A 164 24.70 -0.61 20.65
CA THR A 164 25.91 0.22 20.61
C THR A 164 26.48 0.28 19.19
N LYS A 165 27.56 1.00 18.98
CA LYS A 165 28.27 1.06 17.69
C LYS A 165 28.78 -0.31 17.19
N ASP A 166 28.85 -1.30 18.06
CA ASP A 166 29.35 -2.66 17.75
C ASP A 166 28.17 -3.66 17.54
N THR A 167 26.93 -3.20 17.63
CA THR A 167 25.69 -4.02 17.50
C THR A 167 24.87 -3.64 16.28
N PRO A 168 25.18 -4.16 15.07
CA PRO A 168 24.40 -3.87 13.88
C PRO A 168 22.96 -4.37 14.01
N VAL A 169 21.99 -3.50 13.69
CA VAL A 169 20.55 -3.78 13.68
C VAL A 169 20.04 -3.83 12.25
N LEU A 170 19.23 -4.83 11.95
CA LEU A 170 18.61 -5.01 10.63
C LEU A 170 17.24 -4.32 10.60
N ALA A 171 16.92 -3.66 9.50
CA ALA A 171 15.64 -3.01 9.28
C ALA A 171 15.24 -3.07 7.80
N VAL A 172 14.00 -2.71 7.47
CA VAL A 172 13.50 -2.76 6.10
C VAL A 172 13.29 -1.35 5.55
N LYS A 173 13.80 -1.11 4.35
CA LYS A 173 13.68 0.16 3.64
C LYS A 173 12.22 0.60 3.47
N GLY A 174 11.96 1.89 3.73
CA GLY A 174 10.61 2.47 3.63
C GLY A 174 9.67 2.14 4.79
N SER A 175 10.14 1.34 5.79
CA SER A 175 9.45 1.18 7.06
C SER A 175 9.76 2.34 8.03
N THR A 176 8.88 2.56 9.01
CA THR A 176 9.14 3.47 10.13
C THR A 176 10.32 3.01 10.99
N SER A 177 10.59 1.70 10.97
CA SER A 177 11.65 1.06 11.78
C SER A 177 13.04 1.63 11.49
N THR A 178 13.33 1.98 10.23
CA THR A 178 14.62 2.58 9.87
C THR A 178 14.86 3.95 10.49
N ILE A 179 13.80 4.72 10.69
CA ILE A 179 13.84 6.04 11.31
C ILE A 179 13.87 5.88 12.84
N ASN A 180 12.96 5.06 13.37
CA ASN A 180 12.76 4.93 14.80
C ASN A 180 13.96 4.31 15.49
N ILE A 181 14.58 3.29 14.87
CA ILE A 181 15.79 2.68 15.46
C ILE A 181 16.97 3.66 15.49
N ARG A 182 17.14 4.51 14.46
CA ARG A 182 18.17 5.54 14.46
C ARG A 182 17.94 6.62 15.50
N ASN A 183 16.68 6.89 15.84
CA ASN A 183 16.35 7.83 16.91
C ASN A 183 16.56 7.21 18.30
N ALA A 184 16.18 5.94 18.47
CA ALA A 184 16.23 5.24 19.74
C ALA A 184 17.64 4.73 20.10
N ALA A 185 18.42 4.32 19.10
CA ALA A 185 19.80 3.82 19.26
C ALA A 185 20.73 4.45 18.20
N PRO A 186 21.05 5.75 18.32
CA PRO A 186 21.76 6.51 17.28
C PRO A 186 23.17 6.00 16.98
N ASP A 187 23.81 5.33 17.93
CA ASP A 187 25.16 4.78 17.77
C ASP A 187 25.16 3.43 17.04
N ALA A 188 24.04 2.71 17.02
CA ALA A 188 23.97 1.39 16.42
C ALA A 188 23.96 1.47 14.87
N PRO A 189 24.83 0.70 14.17
CA PRO A 189 24.77 0.60 12.72
C PRO A 189 23.46 -0.03 12.28
N VAL A 190 22.77 0.58 11.29
CA VAL A 190 21.52 0.07 10.73
C VAL A 190 21.76 -0.48 9.33
N LEU A 191 21.53 -1.77 9.14
CA LEU A 191 21.61 -2.46 7.86
C LEU A 191 20.19 -2.59 7.27
N GLU A 192 19.99 -2.03 6.09
CA GLU A 192 18.67 -1.96 5.46
C GLU A 192 18.50 -2.96 4.32
N PHE A 193 17.40 -3.71 4.35
CA PHE A 193 17.01 -4.72 3.37
C PHE A 193 15.78 -4.28 2.57
N GLU A 194 15.54 -4.88 1.41
CA GLU A 194 14.41 -4.49 0.56
C GLU A 194 13.07 -5.02 1.11
N ASN A 195 13.09 -6.16 1.80
CA ASN A 195 11.89 -6.80 2.35
C ASN A 195 12.18 -7.57 3.63
N TYR A 196 11.14 -8.08 4.29
CA TYR A 196 11.25 -8.78 5.57
C TYR A 196 11.86 -10.17 5.45
N ALA A 197 11.63 -10.89 4.36
CA ALA A 197 12.22 -12.22 4.13
C ALA A 197 13.74 -12.13 4.01
N GLU A 198 14.26 -11.11 3.31
CA GLU A 198 15.70 -10.84 3.21
C GLU A 198 16.29 -10.45 4.56
N ALA A 199 15.63 -9.54 5.28
CA ALA A 199 16.10 -9.10 6.60
C ALA A 199 16.16 -10.25 7.61
N PHE A 200 15.14 -11.12 7.65
CA PHE A 200 15.14 -12.27 8.54
C PHE A 200 16.18 -13.33 8.13
N THR A 201 16.37 -13.54 6.84
CA THR A 201 17.45 -14.41 6.33
C THR A 201 18.83 -13.89 6.74
N ALA A 202 19.04 -12.58 6.65
CA ALA A 202 20.28 -11.93 7.07
C ALA A 202 20.49 -12.05 8.60
N LEU A 203 19.43 -11.92 9.42
CA LEU A 203 19.51 -12.14 10.85
C LEU A 203 19.90 -13.59 11.17
N LYS A 204 19.28 -14.58 10.50
CA LYS A 204 19.64 -16.00 10.65
C LYS A 204 21.10 -16.27 10.25
N ALA A 205 21.62 -15.54 9.28
CA ALA A 205 23.01 -15.62 8.84
C ALA A 205 24.00 -14.83 9.74
N GLY A 206 23.50 -14.16 10.78
CA GLY A 206 24.36 -13.42 11.73
C GLY A 206 24.91 -12.10 11.18
N GLN A 207 24.26 -11.49 10.17
CA GLN A 207 24.69 -10.20 9.62
C GLN A 207 24.39 -9.02 10.56
N GLY A 208 23.55 -9.23 11.57
CA GLY A 208 23.26 -8.29 12.64
C GLY A 208 22.91 -9.03 13.93
N VAL A 209 22.86 -8.29 15.03
CA VAL A 209 22.55 -8.86 16.36
C VAL A 209 21.06 -8.86 16.65
N ALA A 210 20.30 -7.97 15.98
CA ALA A 210 18.86 -7.81 16.11
C ALA A 210 18.25 -7.43 14.78
N LEU A 211 16.96 -7.76 14.60
CA LEU A 211 16.10 -7.20 13.57
C LEU A 211 15.01 -6.37 14.28
N THR A 212 14.77 -5.16 13.80
CA THR A 212 13.73 -4.28 14.35
C THR A 212 12.62 -4.05 13.34
N THR A 213 11.41 -4.23 13.80
CA THR A 213 10.15 -3.83 13.18
C THR A 213 9.03 -3.99 14.21
N ASP A 214 7.79 -3.97 13.75
CA ASP A 214 6.61 -4.06 14.60
C ASP A 214 6.48 -5.45 15.22
N ASN A 215 6.12 -5.49 16.49
CA ASN A 215 6.11 -6.67 17.33
C ASN A 215 5.33 -7.85 16.72
N ALA A 216 4.17 -7.59 16.10
CA ALA A 216 3.38 -8.64 15.47
C ALA A 216 4.04 -9.24 14.20
N ILE A 217 4.82 -8.44 13.46
CA ILE A 217 5.64 -8.92 12.34
C ILE A 217 6.78 -9.80 12.88
N LEU A 218 7.45 -9.35 13.94
CA LEU A 218 8.51 -10.13 14.60
C LEU A 218 7.98 -11.44 15.19
N LEU A 219 6.77 -11.42 15.74
CA LEU A 219 6.09 -12.63 16.23
C LEU A 219 5.89 -13.65 15.09
N GLY A 220 5.47 -13.18 13.92
CA GLY A 220 5.40 -14.02 12.72
C GLY A 220 6.73 -14.69 12.41
N MET A 221 7.84 -13.94 12.41
CA MET A 221 9.19 -14.47 12.16
C MET A 221 9.62 -15.47 13.25
N ALA A 222 9.41 -15.13 14.52
CA ALA A 222 9.73 -16.03 15.64
C ALA A 222 8.93 -17.34 15.60
N SER A 223 7.71 -17.30 15.05
CA SER A 223 6.89 -18.52 14.84
C SER A 223 7.40 -19.41 13.70
N GLU A 224 8.25 -18.89 12.81
CA GLU A 224 8.91 -19.69 11.76
C GLU A 224 10.18 -20.37 12.26
N ASP A 225 10.88 -19.71 13.18
CA ASP A 225 12.13 -20.22 13.74
C ASP A 225 12.19 -19.91 15.24
N ASN A 226 11.93 -20.93 16.05
CA ASN A 226 11.89 -20.82 17.49
C ASN A 226 13.26 -20.60 18.15
N SER A 227 14.34 -20.47 17.39
CA SER A 227 15.65 -20.06 17.90
C SER A 227 15.74 -18.55 18.12
N PHE A 228 14.72 -17.79 17.72
CA PHE A 228 14.62 -16.35 17.92
C PHE A 228 13.55 -15.99 18.94
N GLU A 229 13.68 -14.83 19.55
CA GLU A 229 12.74 -14.28 20.53
C GLU A 229 12.66 -12.76 20.45
N LEU A 230 11.50 -12.21 20.83
CA LEU A 230 11.31 -10.77 20.99
C LEU A 230 11.84 -10.35 22.35
N VAL A 231 12.52 -9.20 22.37
CA VAL A 231 13.10 -8.63 23.60
C VAL A 231 12.80 -7.14 23.71
N GLY A 232 12.87 -6.59 24.94
CA GLY A 232 12.80 -5.16 25.22
C GLY A 232 11.39 -4.55 25.17
N GLY A 233 10.35 -5.34 24.94
CA GLY A 233 8.98 -4.81 24.75
C GLY A 233 8.86 -3.95 23.50
N THR A 234 7.84 -3.05 23.48
CA THR A 234 7.68 -2.08 22.41
C THR A 234 8.21 -0.71 22.80
N PHE A 235 8.91 -0.05 21.89
CA PHE A 235 9.51 1.28 22.12
C PHE A 235 8.87 2.40 21.28
N THR A 236 7.85 2.06 20.46
CA THR A 236 7.02 3.01 19.71
C THR A 236 5.57 2.55 19.66
N ASP A 237 4.68 3.47 19.25
CA ASP A 237 3.31 3.17 18.85
C ASP A 237 3.24 3.19 17.31
N GLU A 238 2.74 2.11 16.71
CA GLU A 238 2.65 1.93 15.26
C GLU A 238 1.22 1.57 14.83
N PRO A 239 0.27 2.53 14.88
CA PRO A 239 -1.11 2.26 14.47
C PRO A 239 -1.18 2.03 12.95
N TYR A 240 -1.75 0.89 12.51
CA TYR A 240 -1.92 0.61 11.09
C TYR A 240 -3.22 1.17 10.55
N GLY A 241 -3.13 1.80 9.38
CA GLY A 241 -4.26 2.24 8.57
C GLY A 241 -4.20 1.69 7.15
N ILE A 242 -5.36 1.55 6.54
CA ILE A 242 -5.48 1.24 5.12
C ILE A 242 -5.32 2.53 4.35
N ALA A 243 -4.34 2.59 3.44
CA ALA A 243 -4.07 3.81 2.69
C ALA A 243 -4.72 3.78 1.31
N VAL A 244 -5.27 4.90 0.90
CA VAL A 244 -5.81 5.16 -0.43
C VAL A 244 -5.14 6.37 -1.06
N LYS A 245 -5.24 6.51 -2.38
CA LYS A 245 -4.71 7.69 -3.07
C LYS A 245 -5.31 8.97 -2.49
N LYS A 246 -4.46 9.97 -2.30
CA LYS A 246 -4.84 11.28 -1.76
C LYS A 246 -6.06 11.87 -2.46
N GLY A 247 -7.06 12.28 -1.69
CA GLY A 247 -8.31 12.83 -2.18
C GLY A 247 -9.44 11.81 -2.43
N ASN A 248 -9.17 10.50 -2.34
CA ASN A 248 -10.20 9.45 -2.51
C ASN A 248 -11.01 9.22 -1.21
N THR A 249 -11.58 10.28 -0.67
CA THR A 249 -12.29 10.25 0.63
C THR A 249 -13.47 9.29 0.64
N GLU A 250 -14.21 9.16 -0.47
CA GLU A 250 -15.31 8.20 -0.59
C GLU A 250 -14.87 6.75 -0.39
N LEU A 251 -13.67 6.38 -0.85
CA LEU A 251 -13.12 5.05 -0.61
C LEU A 251 -12.68 4.89 0.85
N VAL A 252 -12.11 5.94 1.47
CA VAL A 252 -11.81 5.95 2.91
C VAL A 252 -13.08 5.72 3.72
N ASP A 253 -14.16 6.44 3.42
CA ASP A 253 -15.43 6.34 4.13
C ASP A 253 -16.05 4.93 3.97
N ALA A 254 -16.00 4.37 2.76
CA ALA A 254 -16.45 3.00 2.51
C ALA A 254 -15.64 1.98 3.32
N ILE A 255 -14.31 2.08 3.32
CA ILE A 255 -13.41 1.21 4.10
C ILE A 255 -13.69 1.36 5.61
N ASN A 256 -13.86 2.57 6.12
CA ASN A 256 -14.19 2.81 7.52
C ASN A 256 -15.52 2.17 7.90
N GLY A 257 -16.55 2.30 7.06
CA GLY A 257 -17.84 1.63 7.27
C GLY A 257 -17.70 0.11 7.37
N VAL A 258 -16.85 -0.49 6.55
CA VAL A 258 -16.55 -1.93 6.63
C VAL A 258 -15.86 -2.28 7.94
N LEU A 259 -14.80 -1.55 8.32
CA LEU A 259 -14.09 -1.77 9.57
C LEU A 259 -15.00 -1.67 10.81
N ASP A 260 -15.90 -0.69 10.82
CA ASP A 260 -16.88 -0.49 11.89
C ASP A 260 -17.89 -1.66 11.94
N THR A 261 -18.35 -2.14 10.78
CA THR A 261 -19.22 -3.30 10.66
C THR A 261 -18.54 -4.55 11.21
N LEU A 262 -17.31 -4.84 10.79
CA LEU A 262 -16.54 -6.00 11.25
C LEU A 262 -16.30 -5.99 12.76
N LYS A 263 -16.02 -4.81 13.33
CA LYS A 263 -15.84 -4.64 14.78
C LYS A 263 -17.15 -4.84 15.54
N SER A 264 -18.27 -4.31 15.02
CA SER A 264 -19.57 -4.37 15.71
C SER A 264 -20.24 -5.74 15.67
N ASN A 265 -19.99 -6.54 14.61
CA ASN A 265 -20.60 -7.87 14.45
C ASN A 265 -19.69 -9.02 14.96
N GLY A 266 -18.46 -8.71 15.41
CA GLY A 266 -17.49 -9.69 15.95
C GLY A 266 -16.66 -10.42 14.87
N GLU A 267 -16.85 -10.13 13.59
CA GLU A 267 -16.03 -10.71 12.50
C GLU A 267 -14.57 -10.26 12.59
N TYR A 268 -14.33 -9.02 13.00
CA TYR A 268 -12.96 -8.53 13.24
C TYR A 268 -12.24 -9.40 14.31
N ASP A 269 -12.88 -9.68 15.43
CA ASP A 269 -12.32 -10.50 16.49
C ASP A 269 -12.06 -11.95 16.03
N ALA A 270 -12.94 -12.48 15.19
CA ALA A 270 -12.77 -13.80 14.61
C ALA A 270 -11.55 -13.85 13.68
N ILE A 271 -11.37 -12.84 12.81
CA ILE A 271 -10.20 -12.70 11.94
C ILE A 271 -8.93 -12.52 12.78
N TYR A 272 -8.98 -11.65 13.80
CA TYR A 272 -7.84 -11.42 14.69
C TYR A 272 -7.39 -12.71 15.38
N LYS A 273 -8.31 -13.45 15.99
CA LYS A 273 -8.04 -14.74 16.66
C LYS A 273 -7.48 -15.79 15.70
N LYS A 274 -7.99 -15.85 14.49
CA LYS A 274 -7.48 -16.77 13.45
C LYS A 274 -5.96 -16.63 13.23
N TRP A 275 -5.44 -15.42 13.33
CA TRP A 275 -4.04 -15.15 13.00
C TRP A 275 -3.12 -14.95 14.21
N PHE A 276 -3.64 -14.44 15.33
CA PHE A 276 -2.83 -14.02 16.48
C PHE A 276 -3.08 -14.81 17.76
N ASP A 277 -4.06 -15.72 17.77
CA ASP A 277 -4.25 -16.68 18.89
C ASP A 277 -3.29 -17.85 18.68
N LEU A 278 -1.98 -17.54 18.81
CA LEU A 278 -0.91 -18.53 18.68
C LEU A 278 -0.87 -19.37 19.98
N GLN A 279 -1.44 -20.59 19.94
CA GLN A 279 -1.36 -21.58 21.02
C GLN A 279 0.05 -22.13 21.19
#